data_8f71de8081ee9b0ad5dec80a73591887
#
_entry.id   8f71de8081ee9b0ad5dec80a73591887
#
_cell.length_a   1.000
_cell.length_b   1.000
_cell.length_c   1.000
_cell.angle_alpha   90.00
_cell.angle_beta   90.00
_cell.angle_gamma   90.00
#
_symmetry.space_group_name_H-M   'P 1'
#
loop_
_entity.id
_entity.type
_entity.pdbx_description
1 polymer ?
#
loop_
_entity_poly.entity_id
_entity_poly.type
_entity_poly.pdbx_seq_one_letter_code
_entity_poly.pdbx_strand_id
1 'polypeptide(L)'
;MKTPDDVMKFIAENGVEIVDVKFTDLFGQWQHFSMPIEAFSAEAAFAEGMGFDGSSIRGFQSIEASDMILLADPETAIIDPICEHPTLSLVCDVYDPITRAPYSRDGRYIAKKAAEYLKSTGIADTAYVGPEAEFFVFDQVKFSAGEYSSAYQVDSIEGPWNSGIFGFGHSVPHKRGYFPVAPFDTLQDIRSEMARVLIKAGVDVEVHHHEVGTAGQCEIDMRYADLVKMADQVQLYKYIVKNVAKSFGKTVTFMPKPIYADNGSGMHTHMSLWKDGQPLFAGDKYAGLSQTALYFIGGILKHINALLGIVAPTTNSYRRLVPGYEAPVVVAYSARNRSAAVRIPMYSSSPKAKRIEFRCPDPAANPYLAFAAILMAGLDGIKNQIDPGDPSDIDLFEEENINKVTMTVGKLNEALDALEADHAFLLEGGVFTKDVLEAYIGYKHEVEIGPVSLRPHPYEFLLYYGV
;
A
#
# COMPACT_ATOMS: atom_id res chain seq x y z
N MET A 1 1.59 16.69 17.81
CA MET A 1 1.61 18.15 17.72
C MET A 1 0.45 18.56 16.85
N LYS A 2 -0.17 19.70 17.10
CA LYS A 2 -1.38 20.10 16.32
C LYS A 2 -1.25 21.47 15.66
N THR A 3 -0.26 22.25 16.06
CA THR A 3 -0.09 23.61 15.58
C THR A 3 1.36 23.87 15.14
N PRO A 4 1.61 24.87 14.28
CA PRO A 4 2.95 25.32 13.95
C PRO A 4 3.78 25.69 15.19
N ASP A 5 3.17 26.31 16.18
CA ASP A 5 3.85 26.70 17.44
C ASP A 5 4.31 25.45 18.24
N ASP A 6 3.52 24.37 18.24
CA ASP A 6 3.95 23.11 18.84
C ASP A 6 5.17 22.53 18.15
N VAL A 7 5.24 22.65 16.80
CA VAL A 7 6.39 22.20 16.01
C VAL A 7 7.64 23.04 16.32
N MET A 8 7.51 24.36 16.41
CA MET A 8 8.63 25.24 16.75
C MET A 8 9.20 24.95 18.15
N LYS A 9 8.32 24.67 19.11
CA LYS A 9 8.73 24.25 20.45
C LYS A 9 9.44 22.89 20.40
N PHE A 10 8.91 21.94 19.64
CA PHE A 10 9.49 20.60 19.46
C PHE A 10 10.89 20.67 18.80
N ILE A 11 11.09 21.55 17.82
CA ILE A 11 12.40 21.84 17.21
C ILE A 11 13.41 22.26 18.28
N ALA A 12 13.04 23.23 19.11
CA ALA A 12 13.92 23.75 20.16
C ALA A 12 14.24 22.71 21.24
N GLU A 13 13.25 21.90 21.65
CA GLU A 13 13.41 20.87 22.69
C GLU A 13 14.28 19.69 22.24
N ASN A 14 14.33 19.39 20.93
CA ASN A 14 15.07 18.25 20.37
C ASN A 14 16.39 18.63 19.69
N GLY A 15 16.79 19.91 19.72
CA GLY A 15 18.03 20.36 19.12
C GLY A 15 18.11 20.04 17.61
N VAL A 16 17.01 20.27 16.89
CA VAL A 16 16.92 19.97 15.45
C VAL A 16 17.93 20.82 14.69
N GLU A 17 18.69 20.16 13.81
CA GLU A 17 19.69 20.78 12.92
C GLU A 17 19.20 20.86 11.48
N ILE A 18 18.40 19.89 11.03
CA ILE A 18 17.90 19.75 9.67
C ILE A 18 16.38 19.61 9.70
N VAL A 19 15.71 20.23 8.74
CA VAL A 19 14.28 19.98 8.46
C VAL A 19 14.17 19.29 7.11
N ASP A 20 13.47 18.18 7.08
CA ASP A 20 13.21 17.34 5.90
C ASP A 20 11.72 17.31 5.61
N VAL A 21 11.31 17.87 4.47
CA VAL A 21 9.91 17.92 4.03
C VAL A 21 9.67 16.84 2.99
N LYS A 22 8.62 16.05 3.22
CA LYS A 22 8.27 14.87 2.42
C LYS A 22 6.89 15.05 1.81
N PHE A 23 6.72 14.60 0.58
CA PHE A 23 5.43 14.49 -0.08
C PHE A 23 5.41 13.24 -0.98
N THR A 24 4.25 12.88 -1.50
CA THR A 24 4.11 11.63 -2.26
C THR A 24 3.77 11.92 -3.71
N ASP A 25 4.49 11.29 -4.66
CA ASP A 25 4.13 11.36 -6.07
C ASP A 25 2.82 10.60 -6.35
N LEU A 26 2.25 10.74 -7.56
CA LEU A 26 0.97 10.11 -7.92
C LEU A 26 0.99 8.58 -7.75
N PHE A 27 2.15 7.94 -7.86
CA PHE A 27 2.32 6.48 -7.81
C PHE A 27 2.73 5.93 -6.43
N GLY A 28 2.81 6.80 -5.42
CA GLY A 28 3.04 6.38 -4.03
C GLY A 28 4.51 6.34 -3.60
N GLN A 29 5.41 7.02 -4.32
CA GLN A 29 6.78 7.16 -3.86
C GLN A 29 6.96 8.48 -3.11
N TRP A 30 7.59 8.43 -1.93
CA TRP A 30 8.00 9.65 -1.23
C TRP A 30 9.09 10.38 -2.00
N GLN A 31 8.89 11.68 -2.13
CA GLN A 31 9.83 12.69 -2.59
C GLN A 31 10.16 13.59 -1.42
N HIS A 32 11.36 14.20 -1.41
CA HIS A 32 11.74 15.10 -0.33
C HIS A 32 12.79 16.11 -0.75
N PHE A 33 12.93 17.13 0.05
CA PHE A 33 14.12 17.95 0.14
C PHE A 33 14.34 18.41 1.58
N SER A 34 15.61 18.70 1.90
CA SER A 34 16.02 19.08 3.25
C SER A 34 16.64 20.48 3.25
N MET A 35 16.54 21.14 4.38
CA MET A 35 17.17 22.44 4.62
C MET A 35 17.78 22.49 6.03
N PRO A 36 18.87 23.26 6.23
CA PRO A 36 19.37 23.53 7.58
C PRO A 36 18.33 24.33 8.36
N ILE A 37 18.34 24.17 9.69
CA ILE A 37 17.33 24.80 10.56
C ILE A 37 17.36 26.33 10.44
N GLU A 38 18.52 26.93 10.16
CA GLU A 38 18.67 28.38 9.99
C GLU A 38 17.93 28.93 8.76
N ALA A 39 17.65 28.04 7.75
CA ALA A 39 16.88 28.38 6.57
C ALA A 39 15.39 28.07 6.72
N PHE A 40 15.00 27.36 7.78
CA PHE A 40 13.60 27.00 8.01
C PHE A 40 12.79 28.18 8.51
N SER A 41 11.67 28.44 7.87
CA SER A 41 10.68 29.42 8.28
C SER A 41 9.33 28.74 8.52
N ALA A 42 8.77 28.93 9.71
CA ALA A 42 7.43 28.44 10.02
C ALA A 42 6.37 29.07 9.12
N GLU A 43 6.52 30.33 8.75
CA GLU A 43 5.61 31.03 7.83
C GLU A 43 5.65 30.39 6.44
N ALA A 44 6.84 30.13 5.88
CA ALA A 44 7.00 29.44 4.60
C ALA A 44 6.47 28.01 4.66
N ALA A 45 6.73 27.26 5.75
CA ALA A 45 6.36 25.87 5.86
C ALA A 45 4.85 25.65 6.04
N PHE A 46 4.17 26.51 6.81
CA PHE A 46 2.78 26.27 7.23
C PHE A 46 1.76 27.26 6.66
N ALA A 47 2.20 28.35 6.02
CA ALA A 47 1.30 29.38 5.50
C ALA A 47 1.58 29.79 4.05
N GLU A 48 2.81 30.22 3.73
CA GLU A 48 3.14 30.69 2.38
C GLU A 48 3.37 29.55 1.39
N GLY A 49 3.99 28.47 1.82
CA GLY A 49 4.39 27.31 1.02
C GLY A 49 5.86 27.36 0.57
N MET A 50 6.45 26.17 0.53
CA MET A 50 7.83 25.95 0.05
C MET A 50 7.79 25.52 -1.41
N GLY A 51 8.44 26.28 -2.30
CA GLY A 51 8.42 26.04 -3.75
C GLY A 51 9.22 24.81 -4.18
N PHE A 52 8.74 24.11 -5.22
CA PHE A 52 9.45 23.03 -5.90
C PHE A 52 9.01 22.91 -7.36
N ASP A 53 9.81 22.18 -8.18
CA ASP A 53 9.49 21.88 -9.58
C ASP A 53 8.62 20.64 -9.69
N GLY A 54 7.31 20.82 -9.92
CA GLY A 54 6.36 19.73 -10.11
C GLY A 54 6.53 18.97 -11.43
N SER A 55 7.21 19.54 -12.44
CA SER A 55 7.45 18.85 -13.71
C SER A 55 8.47 17.73 -13.60
N SER A 56 9.30 17.76 -12.57
CA SER A 56 10.26 16.71 -12.23
C SER A 56 9.64 15.57 -11.41
N ILE A 57 8.38 15.69 -11.01
CA ILE A 57 7.66 14.70 -10.18
C ILE A 57 6.75 13.84 -11.06
N ARG A 58 6.86 12.52 -10.92
CA ARG A 58 6.10 11.55 -11.72
C ARG A 58 4.60 11.74 -11.58
N GLY A 59 3.93 11.94 -12.73
CA GLY A 59 2.47 12.07 -12.81
C GLY A 59 1.93 13.43 -12.36
N PHE A 60 2.79 14.40 -12.03
CA PHE A 60 2.36 15.74 -11.63
C PHE A 60 2.14 16.64 -12.86
N GLN A 61 2.95 17.66 -13.03
CA GLN A 61 2.74 18.71 -14.01
C GLN A 61 3.61 18.58 -15.25
N SER A 62 3.23 19.28 -16.32
CA SER A 62 4.11 19.54 -17.46
C SER A 62 5.03 20.74 -17.19
N ILE A 63 6.04 20.90 -18.04
CA ILE A 63 7.05 21.95 -17.87
C ILE A 63 6.48 23.37 -17.93
N GLU A 64 5.33 23.55 -18.61
CA GLU A 64 4.68 24.86 -18.75
C GLU A 64 3.96 25.33 -17.46
N ALA A 65 3.75 24.42 -16.50
CA ALA A 65 3.09 24.70 -15.23
C ALA A 65 3.85 24.09 -14.05
N SER A 66 5.19 24.19 -14.09
CA SER A 66 6.09 23.45 -13.22
C SER A 66 6.09 23.89 -11.76
N ASP A 67 5.85 25.20 -11.50
CA ASP A 67 5.92 25.72 -10.15
C ASP A 67 4.79 25.20 -9.27
N MET A 68 5.16 24.61 -8.14
CA MET A 68 4.24 24.11 -7.12
C MET A 68 4.76 24.44 -5.73
N ILE A 69 3.90 24.38 -4.72
CA ILE A 69 4.27 24.63 -3.34
C ILE A 69 3.83 23.48 -2.42
N LEU A 70 4.62 23.27 -1.36
CA LEU A 70 4.33 22.36 -0.27
C LEU A 70 3.87 23.14 0.96
N LEU A 71 2.79 22.71 1.59
CA LEU A 71 2.39 23.12 2.92
C LEU A 71 2.53 21.94 3.87
N ALA A 72 3.33 22.10 4.91
CA ALA A 72 3.58 21.05 5.88
C ALA A 72 2.38 20.83 6.81
N ASP A 73 2.13 19.58 7.16
CA ASP A 73 1.14 19.21 8.16
C ASP A 73 1.81 19.07 9.54
N PRO A 74 1.53 19.96 10.51
CA PRO A 74 2.18 19.92 11.81
C PRO A 74 1.86 18.65 12.62
N GLU A 75 0.77 17.94 12.32
CA GLU A 75 0.43 16.68 13.00
C GLU A 75 1.40 15.54 12.64
N THR A 76 2.13 15.64 11.52
CA THR A 76 3.06 14.64 11.02
C THR A 76 4.49 14.79 11.52
N ALA A 77 4.77 15.84 12.30
CA ALA A 77 6.12 16.17 12.77
C ALA A 77 6.70 15.07 13.67
N ILE A 78 7.86 14.52 13.27
CA ILE A 78 8.64 13.55 14.05
C ILE A 78 10.13 13.87 13.95
N ILE A 79 10.92 13.41 14.93
CA ILE A 79 12.37 13.31 14.73
C ILE A 79 12.63 12.05 13.91
N ASP A 80 13.26 12.20 12.76
CA ASP A 80 13.57 11.09 11.85
C ASP A 80 14.57 10.15 12.53
N PRO A 81 14.18 8.88 12.80
CA PRO A 81 15.03 7.94 13.53
C PRO A 81 16.16 7.35 12.68
N ILE A 82 16.19 7.65 11.39
CA ILE A 82 17.15 7.09 10.41
C ILE A 82 18.30 8.05 10.15
N CYS A 83 18.04 9.36 10.23
CA CYS A 83 19.06 10.39 9.96
C CYS A 83 20.13 10.42 11.05
N GLU A 84 21.39 10.67 10.64
CA GLU A 84 22.53 10.80 11.54
C GLU A 84 22.44 12.09 12.39
N HIS A 85 22.06 13.19 11.73
CA HIS A 85 21.84 14.49 12.39
C HIS A 85 20.40 14.58 12.90
N PRO A 86 20.14 15.30 14.02
CA PRO A 86 18.78 15.55 14.50
C PRO A 86 17.92 16.24 13.42
N THR A 87 17.07 15.47 12.77
CA THR A 87 16.27 15.88 11.63
C THR A 87 14.79 15.86 11.96
N LEU A 88 14.12 17.02 11.82
CA LEU A 88 12.67 17.09 11.82
C LEU A 88 12.13 16.59 10.48
N SER A 89 11.29 15.57 10.47
CA SER A 89 10.55 15.14 9.29
C SER A 89 9.12 15.64 9.34
N LEU A 90 8.66 16.23 8.23
CA LEU A 90 7.29 16.73 8.04
C LEU A 90 6.70 16.17 6.75
N VAL A 91 5.46 15.70 6.78
CA VAL A 91 4.71 15.36 5.57
C VAL A 91 3.93 16.58 5.10
N CYS A 92 3.96 16.84 3.80
CA CYS A 92 3.37 18.02 3.18
C CYS A 92 2.24 17.64 2.23
N ASP A 93 1.27 18.53 2.11
CA ASP A 93 0.29 18.56 1.02
C ASP A 93 0.80 19.48 -0.11
N VAL A 94 0.35 19.20 -1.33
CA VAL A 94 0.76 19.91 -2.54
C VAL A 94 -0.31 20.91 -2.97
N TYR A 95 0.11 22.12 -3.34
CA TYR A 95 -0.78 23.21 -3.73
C TYR A 95 -0.28 23.92 -5.01
N ASP A 96 -1.23 24.49 -5.74
CA ASP A 96 -0.96 25.45 -6.80
C ASP A 96 -0.52 26.79 -6.21
N PRO A 97 0.61 27.38 -6.64
CA PRO A 97 1.15 28.60 -6.04
C PRO A 97 0.33 29.85 -6.34
N ILE A 98 -0.44 29.86 -7.44
CA ILE A 98 -1.20 31.03 -7.92
C ILE A 98 -2.60 31.05 -7.30
N THR A 99 -3.32 29.95 -7.45
CA THR A 99 -4.70 29.83 -6.95
C THR A 99 -4.78 29.46 -5.48
N ARG A 100 -3.71 28.95 -4.92
CA ARG A 100 -3.64 28.41 -3.56
C ARG A 100 -4.59 27.22 -3.34
N ALA A 101 -5.09 26.63 -4.42
CA ALA A 101 -5.92 25.44 -4.32
C ALA A 101 -5.06 24.18 -4.09
N PRO A 102 -5.54 23.21 -3.31
CA PRO A 102 -4.91 21.91 -3.21
C PRO A 102 -4.79 21.24 -4.58
N TYR A 103 -3.65 20.58 -4.82
CA TYR A 103 -3.38 19.94 -6.10
C TYR A 103 -4.20 18.66 -6.28
N SER A 104 -4.88 18.54 -7.43
CA SER A 104 -5.80 17.42 -7.69
C SER A 104 -5.14 16.04 -7.68
N ARG A 105 -3.86 15.95 -8.11
CA ARG A 105 -3.10 14.70 -8.20
C ARG A 105 -2.27 14.38 -6.94
N ASP A 106 -2.42 15.18 -5.88
CA ASP A 106 -1.88 14.83 -4.57
C ASP A 106 -2.70 13.71 -3.93
N GLY A 107 -2.09 12.52 -3.80
CA GLY A 107 -2.75 11.36 -3.20
C GLY A 107 -3.21 11.62 -1.78
N ARG A 108 -2.43 12.37 -0.98
CA ARG A 108 -2.78 12.69 0.41
C ARG A 108 -4.02 13.58 0.48
N TYR A 109 -4.14 14.54 -0.42
CA TYR A 109 -5.34 15.36 -0.52
C TYR A 109 -6.56 14.55 -0.95
N ILE A 110 -6.41 13.58 -1.88
CA ILE A 110 -7.49 12.66 -2.25
C ILE A 110 -7.97 11.86 -1.04
N ALA A 111 -7.05 11.33 -0.22
CA ALA A 111 -7.40 10.63 1.01
C ALA A 111 -8.13 11.52 2.03
N LYS A 112 -7.72 12.78 2.18
CA LYS A 112 -8.43 13.79 2.99
C LYS A 112 -9.84 14.02 2.49
N LYS A 113 -10.02 14.22 1.17
CA LYS A 113 -11.37 14.38 0.57
C LYS A 113 -12.25 13.15 0.78
N ALA A 114 -11.69 11.94 0.70
CA ALA A 114 -12.45 10.72 0.96
C ALA A 114 -12.97 10.65 2.42
N ALA A 115 -12.12 11.03 3.38
CA ALA A 115 -12.50 11.10 4.78
C ALA A 115 -13.56 12.18 5.05
N GLU A 116 -13.46 13.35 4.41
CA GLU A 116 -14.43 14.42 4.48
C GLU A 116 -15.76 14.03 3.82
N TYR A 117 -15.70 13.38 2.65
CA TYR A 117 -16.87 12.87 1.96
C TYR A 117 -17.62 11.85 2.82
N LEU A 118 -16.93 10.90 3.45
CA LEU A 118 -17.54 9.97 4.40
C LEU A 118 -18.37 10.70 5.44
N LYS A 119 -17.81 11.73 6.09
CA LYS A 119 -18.52 12.55 7.09
C LYS A 119 -19.74 13.24 6.48
N SER A 120 -19.60 13.80 5.28
CA SER A 120 -20.68 14.52 4.59
C SER A 120 -21.87 13.64 4.21
N THR A 121 -21.65 12.34 3.99
CA THR A 121 -22.73 11.37 3.72
C THR A 121 -23.63 11.12 4.94
N GLY A 122 -23.15 11.42 6.15
CA GLY A 122 -23.83 11.09 7.39
C GLY A 122 -23.87 9.60 7.74
N ILE A 123 -23.25 8.74 6.91
CA ILE A 123 -23.16 7.28 7.15
C ILE A 123 -22.25 7.01 8.35
N ALA A 124 -21.04 7.56 8.30
CA ALA A 124 -20.03 7.42 9.35
C ALA A 124 -19.21 8.72 9.47
N ASP A 125 -18.42 8.85 10.53
CA ASP A 125 -17.47 9.95 10.73
C ASP A 125 -16.03 9.51 10.62
N THR A 126 -15.74 8.21 10.77
CA THR A 126 -14.40 7.65 10.78
C THR A 126 -14.34 6.34 10.02
N ALA A 127 -13.37 6.22 9.13
CA ALA A 127 -12.95 4.96 8.54
C ALA A 127 -11.60 4.57 9.15
N TYR A 128 -11.56 3.46 9.89
CA TYR A 128 -10.31 2.87 10.35
C TYR A 128 -9.78 1.89 9.32
N VAL A 129 -8.47 1.98 9.09
CA VAL A 129 -7.73 1.15 8.14
C VAL A 129 -6.57 0.47 8.86
N GLY A 130 -6.35 -0.82 8.60
CA GLY A 130 -5.24 -1.60 9.12
C GLY A 130 -4.66 -2.46 7.99
N PRO A 131 -3.60 -2.02 7.31
CA PRO A 131 -2.93 -2.79 6.27
C PRO A 131 -1.90 -3.75 6.85
N GLU A 132 -1.83 -4.95 6.29
CA GLU A 132 -0.82 -5.98 6.52
C GLU A 132 0.15 -5.95 5.32
N ALA A 133 1.20 -5.12 5.39
CA ALA A 133 2.09 -4.89 4.25
C ALA A 133 3.31 -5.82 4.31
N GLU A 134 3.28 -6.88 3.52
CA GLU A 134 4.35 -7.85 3.39
C GLU A 134 5.51 -7.32 2.52
N PHE A 135 6.72 -7.83 2.77
CA PHE A 135 7.93 -7.47 2.03
C PHE A 135 8.95 -8.61 2.04
N PHE A 136 9.92 -8.53 1.12
CA PHE A 136 11.05 -9.45 1.10
C PHE A 136 12.34 -8.75 1.51
N VAL A 137 13.13 -9.44 2.34
CA VAL A 137 14.50 -9.05 2.72
C VAL A 137 15.48 -9.95 1.98
N PHE A 138 16.36 -9.36 1.18
CA PHE A 138 17.38 -10.07 0.42
C PHE A 138 18.79 -9.66 0.85
N ASP A 139 19.75 -10.59 0.71
CA ASP A 139 21.15 -10.28 0.89
C ASP A 139 21.70 -9.48 -0.31
N GLN A 140 21.27 -9.83 -1.52
CA GLN A 140 21.67 -9.13 -2.72
C GLN A 140 20.62 -9.23 -3.82
N VAL A 141 20.46 -8.14 -4.56
CA VAL A 141 19.69 -8.12 -5.81
C VAL A 141 20.53 -7.48 -6.89
N LYS A 142 20.67 -8.16 -8.03
CA LYS A 142 21.29 -7.63 -9.24
C LYS A 142 20.27 -7.69 -10.37
N PHE A 143 20.14 -6.63 -11.13
CA PHE A 143 19.30 -6.63 -12.33
C PHE A 143 19.88 -5.74 -13.41
N SER A 144 19.59 -6.09 -14.65
CA SER A 144 19.85 -5.28 -15.84
C SER A 144 18.69 -5.43 -16.82
N ALA A 145 18.34 -4.35 -17.51
CA ALA A 145 17.27 -4.31 -18.50
C ALA A 145 17.69 -3.41 -19.67
N GLY A 146 18.73 -3.83 -20.38
CA GLY A 146 19.21 -3.18 -21.60
C GLY A 146 18.45 -3.65 -22.84
N GLU A 147 18.82 -3.09 -24.00
CA GLU A 147 18.23 -3.46 -25.29
C GLU A 147 18.62 -4.89 -25.73
N TYR A 148 19.83 -5.31 -25.39
CA TYR A 148 20.40 -6.59 -25.84
C TYR A 148 20.53 -7.64 -24.74
N SER A 149 20.24 -7.28 -23.50
CA SER A 149 20.34 -8.19 -22.37
C SER A 149 19.34 -7.82 -21.29
N SER A 150 18.72 -8.85 -20.70
CA SER A 150 17.84 -8.70 -19.54
C SER A 150 18.12 -9.83 -18.58
N ALA A 151 18.39 -9.49 -17.31
CA ALA A 151 18.63 -10.48 -16.27
C ALA A 151 18.29 -9.91 -14.91
N TYR A 152 17.91 -10.76 -13.99
CA TYR A 152 17.90 -10.46 -12.57
C TYR A 152 18.42 -11.67 -11.78
N GLN A 153 19.02 -11.39 -10.66
CA GLN A 153 19.45 -12.38 -9.69
C GLN A 153 19.12 -11.89 -8.29
N VAL A 154 18.49 -12.75 -7.52
CA VAL A 154 18.17 -12.52 -6.10
C VAL A 154 18.94 -13.52 -5.28
N ASP A 155 19.58 -13.07 -4.20
CA ASP A 155 20.26 -13.94 -3.25
C ASP A 155 19.73 -13.70 -1.82
N SER A 156 19.60 -14.80 -1.07
CA SER A 156 19.17 -14.79 0.31
C SER A 156 19.79 -15.95 1.07
N ILE A 157 20.32 -15.67 2.25
CA ILE A 157 20.89 -16.72 3.14
C ILE A 157 19.85 -17.79 3.50
N GLU A 158 18.55 -17.44 3.47
CA GLU A 158 17.45 -18.36 3.73
C GLU A 158 17.03 -19.16 2.50
N GLY A 159 17.45 -18.73 1.30
CA GLY A 159 17.09 -19.37 0.05
C GLY A 159 17.75 -20.73 -0.13
N PRO A 160 17.03 -21.80 -0.50
CA PRO A 160 17.61 -23.12 -0.76
C PRO A 160 18.57 -23.13 -1.97
N TRP A 161 18.54 -22.10 -2.81
CA TRP A 161 19.46 -21.89 -3.94
C TRP A 161 20.72 -21.13 -3.54
N ASN A 162 20.84 -20.68 -2.27
CA ASN A 162 22.00 -19.93 -1.83
C ASN A 162 23.28 -20.75 -2.04
N SER A 163 24.14 -20.22 -2.89
CA SER A 163 25.48 -20.77 -3.16
C SER A 163 26.58 -20.02 -2.42
N GLY A 164 26.18 -19.16 -1.45
CA GLY A 164 27.09 -18.34 -0.65
C GLY A 164 27.99 -19.14 0.29
N ILE A 165 28.88 -18.43 0.94
CA ILE A 165 30.00 -18.96 1.73
C ILE A 165 29.52 -19.70 3.01
N PHE A 166 28.25 -19.53 3.41
CA PHE A 166 27.71 -20.07 4.64
C PHE A 166 26.45 -20.92 4.38
N GLY A 167 26.65 -22.17 4.01
CA GLY A 167 25.59 -23.19 4.00
C GLY A 167 25.35 -23.70 5.42
N PHE A 168 24.41 -23.11 6.16
CA PHE A 168 24.11 -23.50 7.55
C PHE A 168 23.25 -24.75 7.66
N GLY A 169 22.76 -25.34 6.56
CA GLY A 169 21.84 -26.47 6.59
C GLY A 169 20.43 -26.10 7.11
N HIS A 170 20.19 -24.83 7.38
CA HIS A 170 18.94 -24.30 7.93
C HIS A 170 18.22 -23.37 6.95
N SER A 171 18.34 -23.62 5.63
CA SER A 171 17.54 -22.88 4.65
C SER A 171 16.07 -23.19 4.81
N VAL A 172 15.22 -22.19 4.59
CA VAL A 172 13.77 -22.32 4.60
C VAL A 172 13.35 -23.11 3.36
N PRO A 173 12.66 -24.27 3.49
CA PRO A 173 12.17 -25.01 2.33
C PRO A 173 11.14 -24.18 1.55
N HIS A 174 11.07 -24.40 0.23
CA HIS A 174 10.16 -23.68 -0.65
C HIS A 174 8.72 -23.68 -0.14
N LYS A 175 8.12 -22.50 0.01
CA LYS A 175 6.77 -22.25 0.56
C LYS A 175 6.57 -22.75 2.01
N ARG A 176 7.62 -22.82 2.83
CA ARG A 176 7.54 -23.25 4.22
C ARG A 176 8.10 -22.24 5.21
N GLY A 177 8.05 -20.94 4.84
CA GLY A 177 8.56 -19.86 5.66
C GLY A 177 7.61 -19.33 6.73
N TYR A 178 6.39 -19.88 6.87
CA TYR A 178 5.45 -19.37 7.86
C TYR A 178 5.81 -19.80 9.27
N PHE A 179 6.19 -18.83 10.11
CA PHE A 179 6.52 -18.98 11.55
C PHE A 179 7.65 -19.94 11.91
N PRO A 180 8.76 -20.07 11.13
CA PRO A 180 9.87 -20.85 11.62
C PRO A 180 10.53 -20.14 12.81
N VAL A 181 11.18 -20.92 13.68
CA VAL A 181 12.02 -20.35 14.73
C VAL A 181 13.49 -20.33 14.29
N ALA A 182 14.31 -19.51 14.92
CA ALA A 182 15.76 -19.53 14.72
C ALA A 182 16.32 -20.95 14.97
N PRO A 183 17.29 -21.44 14.18
CA PRO A 183 18.09 -20.70 13.21
C PRO A 183 17.52 -20.64 11.78
N PHE A 184 16.35 -21.21 11.50
CA PHE A 184 15.72 -21.09 10.17
C PHE A 184 15.27 -19.65 9.89
N ASP A 185 14.62 -18.99 10.85
CA ASP A 185 14.32 -17.56 10.78
C ASP A 185 15.58 -16.76 11.11
N THR A 186 16.31 -16.37 10.10
CA THR A 186 17.52 -15.55 10.26
C THR A 186 17.24 -14.06 10.37
N LEU A 187 15.98 -13.66 10.21
CA LEU A 187 15.57 -12.26 10.08
C LEU A 187 14.84 -11.72 11.33
N GLN A 188 14.69 -12.54 12.38
CA GLN A 188 13.99 -12.13 13.60
C GLN A 188 14.56 -10.82 14.20
N ASP A 189 15.89 -10.71 14.32
CA ASP A 189 16.51 -9.53 14.91
C ASP A 189 16.37 -8.28 14.04
N ILE A 190 16.42 -8.45 12.70
CA ILE A 190 16.20 -7.34 11.76
C ILE A 190 14.77 -6.82 11.89
N ARG A 191 13.77 -7.72 11.90
CA ARG A 191 12.37 -7.32 12.09
C ARG A 191 12.13 -6.69 13.46
N SER A 192 12.77 -7.22 14.51
CA SER A 192 12.70 -6.64 15.86
C SER A 192 13.26 -5.21 15.87
N GLU A 193 14.37 -4.96 15.17
CA GLU A 193 14.93 -3.61 15.05
C GLU A 193 14.02 -2.69 14.20
N MET A 194 13.45 -3.19 13.09
CA MET A 194 12.45 -2.45 12.33
C MET A 194 11.27 -2.03 13.20
N ALA A 195 10.69 -2.97 13.96
CA ALA A 195 9.60 -2.70 14.88
C ALA A 195 9.98 -1.66 15.95
N ARG A 196 11.17 -1.77 16.55
CA ARG A 196 11.67 -0.82 17.54
C ARG A 196 11.80 0.61 16.97
N VAL A 197 12.33 0.72 15.76
CA VAL A 197 12.49 2.02 15.09
C VAL A 197 11.13 2.61 14.68
N LEU A 198 10.19 1.78 14.21
CA LEU A 198 8.80 2.18 13.94
C LEU A 198 8.11 2.73 15.19
N ILE A 199 8.22 2.03 16.33
CA ILE A 199 7.66 2.48 17.61
C ILE A 199 8.28 3.82 18.03
N LYS A 200 9.60 3.97 17.88
CA LYS A 200 10.30 5.24 18.15
C LYS A 200 9.78 6.39 17.27
N ALA A 201 9.38 6.09 16.03
CA ALA A 201 8.78 7.05 15.11
C ALA A 201 7.28 7.29 15.33
N GLY A 202 6.67 6.69 16.37
CA GLY A 202 5.27 6.90 16.74
C GLY A 202 4.28 5.99 16.00
N VAL A 203 4.75 4.89 15.41
CA VAL A 203 3.91 3.86 14.81
C VAL A 203 3.65 2.76 15.83
N ASP A 204 2.39 2.45 16.09
CA ASP A 204 2.02 1.34 16.96
C ASP A 204 2.19 0.02 16.21
N VAL A 205 3.17 -0.81 16.61
CA VAL A 205 3.42 -2.14 16.06
C VAL A 205 2.79 -3.20 16.97
N GLU A 206 2.05 -4.15 16.39
CA GLU A 206 1.38 -5.23 17.14
C GLU A 206 2.16 -6.54 17.12
N VAL A 207 2.63 -6.97 15.95
CA VAL A 207 3.35 -8.24 15.78
C VAL A 207 4.27 -8.17 14.55
N HIS A 208 5.28 -9.03 14.51
CA HIS A 208 6.05 -9.29 13.30
C HIS A 208 6.43 -10.77 13.20
N HIS A 209 6.52 -11.27 11.99
CA HIS A 209 6.88 -12.67 11.73
C HIS A 209 7.49 -12.87 10.35
N HIS A 210 8.05 -14.07 10.15
CA HIS A 210 8.43 -14.57 8.84
C HIS A 210 7.18 -15.09 8.11
N GLU A 211 7.04 -14.75 6.83
CA GLU A 211 5.95 -15.17 5.98
C GLU A 211 6.27 -16.42 5.15
N VAL A 212 5.28 -16.92 4.39
CA VAL A 212 5.34 -18.19 3.63
C VAL A 212 6.46 -18.23 2.60
N GLY A 213 6.78 -17.10 1.98
CA GLY A 213 7.80 -17.00 0.93
C GLY A 213 9.20 -17.37 1.43
N THR A 214 9.88 -18.21 0.68
CA THR A 214 11.11 -18.91 1.08
C THR A 214 12.29 -17.99 1.37
N ALA A 215 12.48 -16.94 0.61
CA ALA A 215 13.71 -16.15 0.64
C ALA A 215 13.57 -14.87 1.45
N GLY A 216 13.12 -14.99 2.68
CA GLY A 216 13.07 -13.87 3.62
C GLY A 216 11.84 -12.99 3.48
N GLN A 217 10.68 -13.56 3.20
CA GLN A 217 9.43 -12.83 3.26
C GLN A 217 9.06 -12.54 4.72
N CYS A 218 8.69 -11.29 4.98
CA CYS A 218 8.40 -10.75 6.30
C CYS A 218 7.11 -9.96 6.30
N GLU A 219 6.50 -9.88 7.48
CA GLU A 219 5.37 -9.02 7.79
C GLU A 219 5.59 -8.35 9.14
N ILE A 220 5.15 -7.10 9.27
CA ILE A 220 5.11 -6.35 10.52
C ILE A 220 3.76 -5.64 10.56
N ASP A 221 2.89 -6.05 11.49
CA ASP A 221 1.56 -5.52 11.62
C ASP A 221 1.53 -4.24 12.43
N MET A 222 0.89 -3.24 11.87
CA MET A 222 0.63 -1.97 12.52
C MET A 222 -0.80 -1.94 13.05
N ARG A 223 -0.98 -1.36 14.23
CA ARG A 223 -2.31 -1.08 14.75
C ARG A 223 -3.04 -0.13 13.82
N TYR A 224 -4.32 -0.42 13.56
CA TYR A 224 -5.18 0.40 12.71
C TYR A 224 -5.25 1.88 13.16
N ALA A 225 -5.38 2.77 12.21
CA ALA A 225 -5.59 4.20 12.42
C ALA A 225 -6.66 4.73 11.45
N ASP A 226 -7.02 6.02 11.58
CA ASP A 226 -7.84 6.68 10.57
C ASP A 226 -7.16 6.69 9.21
N LEU A 227 -7.94 6.83 8.14
CA LEU A 227 -7.52 6.61 6.77
C LEU A 227 -6.28 7.39 6.37
N VAL A 228 -6.22 8.70 6.65
CA VAL A 228 -5.10 9.56 6.24
C VAL A 228 -3.86 9.23 7.05
N LYS A 229 -3.99 9.14 8.37
CA LYS A 229 -2.90 8.80 9.27
C LYS A 229 -2.30 7.43 8.95
N MET A 230 -3.15 6.45 8.63
CA MET A 230 -2.65 5.12 8.26
C MET A 230 -1.87 5.15 6.94
N ALA A 231 -2.31 5.93 5.96
CA ALA A 231 -1.56 6.10 4.71
C ALA A 231 -0.19 6.78 4.95
N ASP A 232 -0.14 7.81 5.80
CA ASP A 232 1.12 8.42 6.27
C ASP A 232 2.02 7.39 6.96
N GLN A 233 1.46 6.53 7.83
CA GLN A 233 2.20 5.47 8.52
C GLN A 233 2.72 4.38 7.58
N VAL A 234 2.00 4.00 6.53
CA VAL A 234 2.48 3.05 5.52
C VAL A 234 3.69 3.62 4.76
N GLN A 235 3.69 4.90 4.45
CA GLN A 235 4.85 5.56 3.83
C GLN A 235 6.06 5.55 4.76
N LEU A 236 5.87 5.93 6.01
CA LEU A 236 6.90 5.89 7.04
C LEU A 236 7.42 4.47 7.28
N TYR A 237 6.52 3.49 7.32
CA TYR A 237 6.84 2.07 7.42
C TYR A 237 7.78 1.61 6.30
N LYS A 238 7.42 1.88 5.04
CA LYS A 238 8.26 1.54 3.88
C LYS A 238 9.64 2.20 3.93
N TYR A 239 9.70 3.43 4.40
CA TYR A 239 10.94 4.19 4.58
C TYR A 239 11.83 3.55 5.65
N ILE A 240 11.30 3.31 6.85
CA ILE A 240 12.04 2.75 7.98
C ILE A 240 12.51 1.32 7.66
N VAL A 241 11.63 0.45 7.16
CA VAL A 241 11.96 -0.95 6.85
C VAL A 241 13.13 -1.05 5.86
N LYS A 242 13.12 -0.24 4.80
CA LYS A 242 14.21 -0.19 3.82
C LYS A 242 15.53 0.28 4.42
N ASN A 243 15.50 1.31 5.25
CA ASN A 243 16.70 1.91 5.83
C ASN A 243 17.29 1.05 6.96
N VAL A 244 16.45 0.43 7.78
CA VAL A 244 16.93 -0.53 8.79
C VAL A 244 17.58 -1.73 8.10
N ALA A 245 16.96 -2.31 7.07
CA ALA A 245 17.61 -3.41 6.33
C ALA A 245 18.97 -3.00 5.75
N LYS A 246 19.07 -1.79 5.19
CA LYS A 246 20.35 -1.24 4.70
C LYS A 246 21.43 -1.20 5.79
N SER A 247 21.09 -0.83 7.02
CA SER A 247 22.04 -0.81 8.14
C SER A 247 22.56 -2.19 8.53
N PHE A 248 21.80 -3.26 8.21
CA PHE A 248 22.21 -4.66 8.35
C PHE A 248 22.89 -5.23 7.09
N GLY A 249 23.22 -4.40 6.11
CA GLY A 249 23.84 -4.84 4.85
C GLY A 249 22.90 -5.64 3.93
N LYS A 250 21.59 -5.50 4.12
CA LYS A 250 20.54 -6.17 3.34
C LYS A 250 19.72 -5.18 2.52
N THR A 251 18.88 -5.68 1.64
CA THR A 251 17.96 -4.88 0.85
C THR A 251 16.53 -5.38 0.98
N VAL A 252 15.55 -4.47 0.87
CA VAL A 252 14.12 -4.77 0.98
C VAL A 252 13.41 -4.40 -0.29
N THR A 253 12.48 -5.26 -0.70
CA THR A 253 11.52 -4.94 -1.76
C THR A 253 10.08 -5.15 -1.31
N PHE A 254 9.23 -4.23 -1.72
CA PHE A 254 7.78 -4.31 -1.65
C PHE A 254 7.15 -4.72 -2.99
N MET A 255 7.95 -5.33 -3.88
CA MET A 255 7.42 -5.92 -5.12
C MET A 255 6.40 -7.01 -4.79
N PRO A 256 5.23 -7.02 -5.43
CA PRO A 256 4.20 -8.04 -5.20
C PRO A 256 4.65 -9.48 -5.48
N LYS A 257 5.55 -9.68 -6.45
CA LYS A 257 6.05 -11.01 -6.85
C LYS A 257 7.50 -10.95 -7.30
N PRO A 258 8.46 -10.90 -6.38
CA PRO A 258 9.88 -10.84 -6.75
C PRO A 258 10.48 -12.19 -7.14
N ILE A 259 9.87 -13.32 -6.73
CA ILE A 259 10.38 -14.67 -6.95
C ILE A 259 9.34 -15.51 -7.70
N TYR A 260 9.76 -16.16 -8.79
CA TYR A 260 8.93 -17.08 -9.53
C TYR A 260 8.58 -18.31 -8.69
N ALA A 261 7.34 -18.81 -8.83
CA ALA A 261 6.81 -20.01 -8.17
C ALA A 261 6.77 -19.97 -6.63
N ASP A 262 7.12 -18.86 -5.99
CA ASP A 262 6.97 -18.66 -4.54
C ASP A 262 5.72 -17.82 -4.22
N ASN A 263 5.41 -17.60 -2.92
CA ASN A 263 4.33 -16.69 -2.54
C ASN A 263 4.68 -15.25 -2.90
N GLY A 264 3.67 -14.44 -3.16
CA GLY A 264 3.82 -13.00 -3.38
C GLY A 264 3.50 -12.20 -2.12
N SER A 265 3.85 -10.92 -2.11
CA SER A 265 3.57 -9.98 -1.02
C SER A 265 2.25 -9.26 -1.24
N GLY A 266 1.34 -9.38 -0.28
CA GLY A 266 0.09 -8.65 -0.19
C GLY A 266 0.19 -7.41 0.69
N MET A 267 -0.82 -6.58 0.60
CA MET A 267 -1.14 -5.54 1.57
C MET A 267 -2.63 -5.68 1.90
N HIS A 268 -2.97 -6.78 2.58
CA HIS A 268 -4.35 -7.04 2.97
C HIS A 268 -4.86 -5.87 3.78
N THR A 269 -5.94 -5.25 3.31
CA THR A 269 -6.42 -4.01 3.89
C THR A 269 -7.68 -4.26 4.70
N HIS A 270 -7.53 -4.23 6.03
CA HIS A 270 -8.65 -4.23 6.95
C HIS A 270 -9.33 -2.87 6.97
N MET A 271 -10.65 -2.85 6.97
CA MET A 271 -11.41 -1.61 7.08
C MET A 271 -12.67 -1.79 7.93
N SER A 272 -13.00 -0.76 8.69
CA SER A 272 -14.26 -0.64 9.43
C SER A 272 -14.72 0.81 9.51
N LEU A 273 -16.05 1.01 9.53
CA LEU A 273 -16.67 2.33 9.67
C LEU A 273 -17.20 2.54 11.09
N TRP A 274 -17.04 3.76 11.58
CA TRP A 274 -17.47 4.16 12.90
C TRP A 274 -18.24 5.47 12.85
N LYS A 275 -19.20 5.62 13.78
CA LYS A 275 -19.97 6.85 13.97
C LYS A 275 -20.14 7.13 15.46
N ASP A 276 -19.80 8.32 15.90
CA ASP A 276 -19.89 8.74 17.30
C ASP A 276 -19.20 7.74 18.26
N GLY A 277 -18.05 7.21 17.83
CA GLY A 277 -17.27 6.21 18.58
C GLY A 277 -17.87 4.81 18.63
N GLN A 278 -18.90 4.52 17.84
CA GLN A 278 -19.56 3.20 17.76
C GLN A 278 -19.24 2.50 16.44
N PRO A 279 -18.90 1.18 16.47
CA PRO A 279 -18.61 0.41 15.26
C PRO A 279 -19.91 0.12 14.48
N LEU A 280 -19.88 0.36 13.16
CA LEU A 280 -21.05 0.15 12.30
C LEU A 280 -21.08 -1.26 11.67
N PHE A 281 -19.98 -2.01 11.73
CA PHE A 281 -19.88 -3.30 11.05
C PHE A 281 -20.32 -4.50 11.90
N ALA A 282 -20.49 -4.31 13.21
CA ALA A 282 -21.04 -5.35 14.10
C ALA A 282 -22.55 -5.48 13.94
N GLY A 283 -23.07 -6.71 13.89
CA GLY A 283 -24.50 -6.98 13.76
C GLY A 283 -24.85 -8.46 13.96
N ASP A 284 -25.98 -8.86 13.41
CA ASP A 284 -26.60 -10.17 13.57
C ASP A 284 -26.61 -11.03 12.29
N LYS A 285 -25.98 -10.53 11.20
CA LYS A 285 -25.90 -11.24 9.93
C LYS A 285 -24.69 -12.19 9.91
N TYR A 286 -24.41 -12.73 8.72
CA TYR A 286 -23.28 -13.64 8.49
C TYR A 286 -21.99 -13.16 9.17
N ALA A 287 -21.31 -14.06 9.86
CA ALA A 287 -20.08 -13.80 10.60
C ALA A 287 -20.17 -12.70 11.68
N GLY A 288 -21.40 -12.35 12.13
CA GLY A 288 -21.64 -11.26 13.11
C GLY A 288 -21.48 -9.88 12.51
N LEU A 289 -21.66 -9.73 11.20
CA LEU A 289 -21.68 -8.45 10.51
C LEU A 289 -23.07 -7.79 10.56
N SER A 290 -23.09 -6.48 10.39
CA SER A 290 -24.28 -5.70 10.14
C SER A 290 -24.65 -5.72 8.64
N GLN A 291 -25.89 -5.29 8.34
CA GLN A 291 -26.30 -5.08 6.94
C GLN A 291 -25.46 -4.01 6.25
N THR A 292 -25.04 -2.98 6.97
CA THR A 292 -24.13 -1.94 6.47
C THR A 292 -22.79 -2.52 6.01
N ALA A 293 -22.23 -3.45 6.80
CA ALA A 293 -20.98 -4.14 6.40
C ALA A 293 -21.18 -5.02 5.15
N LEU A 294 -22.31 -5.71 5.03
CA LEU A 294 -22.61 -6.50 3.83
C LEU A 294 -22.75 -5.62 2.59
N TYR A 295 -23.44 -4.49 2.67
CA TYR A 295 -23.51 -3.54 1.57
C TYR A 295 -22.14 -2.96 1.22
N PHE A 296 -21.29 -2.69 2.22
CA PHE A 296 -19.90 -2.24 1.99
C PHE A 296 -19.12 -3.29 1.19
N ILE A 297 -19.23 -4.58 1.55
CA ILE A 297 -18.65 -5.69 0.81
C ILE A 297 -19.22 -5.74 -0.62
N GLY A 298 -20.54 -5.58 -0.77
CA GLY A 298 -21.21 -5.55 -2.07
C GLY A 298 -20.64 -4.50 -3.01
N GLY A 299 -20.34 -3.30 -2.51
CA GLY A 299 -19.69 -2.24 -3.27
C GLY A 299 -18.27 -2.62 -3.71
N ILE A 300 -17.45 -3.20 -2.80
CA ILE A 300 -16.10 -3.68 -3.14
C ILE A 300 -16.17 -4.74 -4.24
N LEU A 301 -17.01 -5.75 -4.09
CA LEU A 301 -17.12 -6.84 -5.07
C LEU A 301 -17.64 -6.36 -6.42
N LYS A 302 -18.59 -5.42 -6.46
CA LYS A 302 -19.10 -4.81 -7.70
C LYS A 302 -17.99 -4.11 -8.48
N HIS A 303 -17.17 -3.33 -7.79
CA HIS A 303 -16.13 -2.49 -8.40
C HIS A 303 -14.74 -3.13 -8.42
N ILE A 304 -14.62 -4.43 -8.08
CA ILE A 304 -13.32 -5.07 -7.81
C ILE A 304 -12.33 -4.93 -8.96
N ASN A 305 -12.76 -5.12 -10.21
CA ASN A 305 -11.87 -5.04 -11.36
C ASN A 305 -11.33 -3.61 -11.58
N ALA A 306 -12.15 -2.59 -11.37
CA ALA A 306 -11.73 -1.20 -11.38
C ALA A 306 -10.78 -0.88 -10.21
N LEU A 307 -11.10 -1.36 -9.01
CA LEU A 307 -10.25 -1.19 -7.83
C LEU A 307 -8.86 -1.78 -8.05
N LEU A 308 -8.73 -2.93 -8.72
CA LEU A 308 -7.44 -3.56 -8.99
C LEU A 308 -6.50 -2.65 -9.78
N GLY A 309 -6.99 -1.76 -10.64
CA GLY A 309 -6.17 -0.77 -11.32
C GLY A 309 -5.43 0.18 -10.36
N ILE A 310 -5.97 0.38 -9.15
CA ILE A 310 -5.42 1.28 -8.11
C ILE A 310 -4.71 0.51 -6.98
N VAL A 311 -5.29 -0.61 -6.53
CA VAL A 311 -4.80 -1.34 -5.35
C VAL A 311 -3.78 -2.44 -5.68
N ALA A 312 -3.74 -2.91 -6.93
CA ALA A 312 -2.77 -3.85 -7.49
C ALA A 312 -2.17 -3.24 -8.78
N PRO A 313 -1.37 -2.15 -8.65
CA PRO A 313 -1.19 -1.15 -9.69
C PRO A 313 -0.05 -1.45 -10.67
N THR A 314 0.58 -2.60 -10.61
CA THR A 314 1.76 -2.91 -11.44
C THR A 314 1.58 -4.16 -12.29
N THR A 315 2.33 -4.28 -13.38
CA THR A 315 2.37 -5.54 -14.14
C THR A 315 2.85 -6.71 -13.27
N ASN A 316 3.64 -6.44 -12.23
CA ASN A 316 4.10 -7.44 -11.28
C ASN A 316 3.00 -7.88 -10.29
N SER A 317 2.01 -7.03 -10.00
CA SER A 317 0.85 -7.34 -9.18
C SER A 317 0.08 -8.57 -9.71
N TYR A 318 -0.05 -8.68 -11.02
CA TYR A 318 -0.76 -9.78 -11.68
C TYR A 318 0.08 -11.06 -11.84
N ARG A 319 1.34 -11.03 -11.41
CA ARG A 319 2.15 -12.24 -11.16
C ARG A 319 1.91 -12.81 -9.77
N ARG A 320 1.42 -11.98 -8.83
CA ARG A 320 0.93 -12.38 -7.50
C ARG A 320 -0.52 -12.88 -7.59
N LEU A 321 -1.40 -12.15 -8.27
CA LEU A 321 -2.84 -12.47 -8.41
C LEU A 321 -3.05 -13.59 -9.44
N VAL A 322 -2.61 -14.80 -9.07
CA VAL A 322 -2.76 -16.02 -9.87
C VAL A 322 -3.27 -17.17 -8.98
N PRO A 323 -4.13 -18.07 -9.50
CA PRO A 323 -4.62 -19.22 -8.73
C PRO A 323 -3.49 -20.09 -8.17
N GLY A 324 -3.67 -20.68 -6.99
CA GLY A 324 -2.76 -21.68 -6.42
C GLY A 324 -1.64 -21.15 -5.52
N TYR A 325 -1.61 -19.84 -5.19
CA TYR A 325 -0.61 -19.22 -4.30
C TYR A 325 -1.26 -18.45 -3.14
N GLU A 326 -2.39 -18.93 -2.64
CA GLU A 326 -3.24 -18.23 -1.65
C GLU A 326 -3.72 -16.84 -2.12
N ALA A 327 -3.64 -16.60 -3.44
CA ALA A 327 -3.99 -15.32 -4.03
C ALA A 327 -5.51 -15.14 -4.05
N PRO A 328 -6.02 -13.96 -3.67
CA PRO A 328 -7.46 -13.66 -3.57
C PRO A 328 -8.03 -13.27 -4.95
N VAL A 329 -8.10 -14.24 -5.86
CA VAL A 329 -8.54 -14.00 -7.25
C VAL A 329 -10.01 -14.34 -7.52
N VAL A 330 -10.74 -14.78 -6.51
CA VAL A 330 -12.18 -15.10 -6.63
C VAL A 330 -13.01 -13.95 -6.10
N VAL A 331 -13.95 -13.46 -6.93
CA VAL A 331 -14.89 -12.38 -6.58
C VAL A 331 -15.95 -12.93 -5.63
N ALA A 332 -15.59 -13.05 -4.37
CA ALA A 332 -16.43 -13.58 -3.31
C ALA A 332 -16.02 -13.00 -1.95
N TYR A 333 -16.86 -13.22 -0.93
CA TYR A 333 -16.51 -12.98 0.46
C TYR A 333 -16.72 -14.24 1.32
N SER A 334 -15.93 -14.38 2.37
CA SER A 334 -15.98 -15.52 3.28
C SER A 334 -15.38 -15.22 4.65
N ALA A 335 -15.89 -15.88 5.68
CA ALA A 335 -15.27 -15.88 7.01
C ALA A 335 -14.17 -16.96 7.16
N ARG A 336 -14.07 -17.91 6.25
CA ARG A 336 -13.22 -19.10 6.36
C ARG A 336 -12.23 -19.27 5.21
N ASN A 337 -12.64 -18.91 4.00
CA ASN A 337 -11.87 -19.16 2.79
C ASN A 337 -10.90 -18.02 2.49
N ARG A 338 -9.60 -18.29 2.46
CA ARG A 338 -8.55 -17.31 2.16
C ARG A 338 -8.39 -17.00 0.66
N SER A 339 -9.03 -17.79 -0.24
CA SER A 339 -9.03 -17.50 -1.68
C SER A 339 -10.06 -16.45 -2.09
N ALA A 340 -11.00 -16.11 -1.22
CA ALA A 340 -11.97 -15.04 -1.44
C ALA A 340 -11.31 -13.66 -1.41
N ALA A 341 -11.73 -12.77 -2.31
CA ALA A 341 -11.22 -11.40 -2.39
C ALA A 341 -11.47 -10.59 -1.11
N VAL A 342 -12.60 -10.84 -0.43
CA VAL A 342 -12.92 -10.22 0.86
C VAL A 342 -13.07 -11.30 1.93
N ARG A 343 -12.28 -11.17 3.01
CA ARG A 343 -12.36 -12.06 4.17
C ARG A 343 -12.95 -11.31 5.38
N ILE A 344 -13.64 -12.05 6.24
CA ILE A 344 -14.17 -11.52 7.51
C ILE A 344 -13.39 -12.20 8.64
N PRO A 345 -12.46 -11.51 9.32
CA PRO A 345 -11.70 -12.08 10.43
C PRO A 345 -12.60 -12.49 11.61
N MET A 346 -12.40 -13.71 12.12
CA MET A 346 -13.21 -14.30 13.18
C MET A 346 -12.46 -14.46 14.52
N TYR A 347 -11.28 -13.85 14.67
CA TYR A 347 -10.43 -14.03 15.85
C TYR A 347 -11.01 -13.42 17.14
N SER A 348 -11.97 -12.50 17.03
CA SER A 348 -12.58 -11.83 18.17
C SER A 348 -14.10 -11.76 18.03
N SER A 349 -14.79 -12.01 19.14
CA SER A 349 -16.25 -11.79 19.27
C SER A 349 -16.64 -10.35 19.60
N SER A 350 -15.67 -9.49 19.91
CA SER A 350 -15.92 -8.10 20.27
C SER A 350 -16.55 -7.33 19.10
N PRO A 351 -17.65 -6.60 19.30
CA PRO A 351 -18.23 -5.73 18.27
C PRO A 351 -17.22 -4.71 17.71
N LYS A 352 -16.30 -4.22 18.54
CA LYS A 352 -15.25 -3.27 18.13
C LYS A 352 -14.19 -3.88 17.21
N ALA A 353 -14.08 -5.21 17.17
CA ALA A 353 -13.13 -5.92 16.31
C ALA A 353 -13.73 -6.32 14.96
N LYS A 354 -15.04 -6.07 14.73
CA LYS A 354 -15.68 -6.42 13.45
C LYS A 354 -15.22 -5.51 12.35
N ARG A 355 -14.63 -6.12 11.32
CA ARG A 355 -14.04 -5.48 10.15
C ARG A 355 -14.10 -6.40 8.95
N ILE A 356 -13.90 -5.88 7.78
CA ILE A 356 -13.63 -6.64 6.57
C ILE A 356 -12.13 -6.58 6.25
N GLU A 357 -11.65 -7.55 5.50
CA GLU A 357 -10.28 -7.61 4.99
C GLU A 357 -10.35 -7.77 3.46
N PHE A 358 -10.00 -6.71 2.74
CA PHE A 358 -9.84 -6.78 1.29
C PHE A 358 -8.42 -7.25 0.97
N ARG A 359 -8.31 -8.45 0.40
CA ARG A 359 -7.04 -9.18 0.25
C ARG A 359 -6.31 -8.93 -1.07
N CYS A 360 -6.97 -8.32 -2.05
CA CYS A 360 -6.37 -8.07 -3.37
C CYS A 360 -5.24 -7.02 -3.36
N PRO A 361 -5.27 -5.96 -2.54
CA PRO A 361 -4.22 -4.95 -2.54
C PRO A 361 -2.83 -5.53 -2.31
N ASP A 362 -1.83 -4.88 -2.90
CA ASP A 362 -0.42 -5.17 -2.66
C ASP A 362 0.37 -3.91 -2.27
N PRO A 363 1.57 -4.07 -1.70
CA PRO A 363 2.32 -2.95 -1.16
C PRO A 363 2.95 -2.04 -2.22
N ALA A 364 2.83 -2.33 -3.53
CA ALA A 364 3.22 -1.40 -4.58
C ALA A 364 2.20 -0.25 -4.75
N ALA A 365 1.00 -0.39 -4.20
CA ALA A 365 -0.02 0.64 -4.27
C ALA A 365 0.38 1.92 -3.53
N ASN A 366 -0.08 3.06 -4.07
CA ASN A 366 -0.12 4.31 -3.33
C ASN A 366 -1.16 4.17 -2.21
N PRO A 367 -0.78 4.19 -0.93
CA PRO A 367 -1.71 3.90 0.17
C PRO A 367 -2.85 4.91 0.26
N TYR A 368 -2.60 6.17 -0.06
CA TYR A 368 -3.62 7.21 -0.06
C TYR A 368 -4.71 6.93 -1.09
N LEU A 369 -4.31 6.61 -2.33
CA LEU A 369 -5.26 6.29 -3.40
C LEU A 369 -5.97 4.97 -3.12
N ALA A 370 -5.25 3.96 -2.65
CA ALA A 370 -5.80 2.63 -2.38
C ALA A 370 -6.88 2.68 -1.29
N PHE A 371 -6.58 3.31 -0.16
CA PHE A 371 -7.54 3.39 0.95
C PHE A 371 -8.74 4.27 0.61
N ALA A 372 -8.53 5.38 -0.11
CA ALA A 372 -9.62 6.22 -0.61
C ALA A 372 -10.52 5.44 -1.57
N ALA A 373 -9.96 4.70 -2.54
CA ALA A 373 -10.73 3.95 -3.52
C ALA A 373 -11.56 2.82 -2.87
N ILE A 374 -10.97 2.09 -1.92
CA ILE A 374 -11.69 1.04 -1.16
C ILE A 374 -12.87 1.65 -0.38
N LEU A 375 -12.64 2.77 0.30
CA LEU A 375 -13.70 3.48 1.03
C LEU A 375 -14.82 3.92 0.08
N MET A 376 -14.48 4.53 -1.06
CA MET A 376 -15.47 5.01 -2.03
C MET A 376 -16.30 3.88 -2.62
N ALA A 377 -15.70 2.74 -2.94
CA ALA A 377 -16.42 1.54 -3.40
C ALA A 377 -17.39 1.02 -2.33
N GLY A 378 -16.93 0.94 -1.09
CA GLY A 378 -17.79 0.52 0.03
C GLY A 378 -18.95 1.48 0.29
N LEU A 379 -18.72 2.80 0.16
CA LEU A 379 -19.78 3.81 0.30
C LEU A 379 -20.81 3.72 -0.83
N ASP A 380 -20.38 3.47 -2.08
CA ASP A 380 -21.31 3.19 -3.19
C ASP A 380 -22.20 1.99 -2.87
N GLY A 381 -21.59 0.92 -2.30
CA GLY A 381 -22.32 -0.26 -1.84
C GLY A 381 -23.38 0.05 -0.80
N ILE A 382 -23.05 0.85 0.21
CA ILE A 382 -24.02 1.24 1.25
C ILE A 382 -25.11 2.14 0.69
N LYS A 383 -24.77 3.17 -0.08
CA LYS A 383 -25.71 4.13 -0.67
C LYS A 383 -26.73 3.45 -1.58
N ASN A 384 -26.26 2.52 -2.40
CA ASN A 384 -27.07 1.82 -3.38
C ASN A 384 -27.59 0.46 -2.90
N GLN A 385 -27.35 0.10 -1.62
CA GLN A 385 -27.77 -1.15 -0.98
C GLN A 385 -27.37 -2.40 -1.82
N ILE A 386 -26.11 -2.42 -2.28
CA ILE A 386 -25.60 -3.48 -3.15
C ILE A 386 -25.44 -4.76 -2.36
N ASP A 387 -26.20 -5.78 -2.72
CA ASP A 387 -26.11 -7.10 -2.11
C ASP A 387 -24.82 -7.81 -2.57
N PRO A 388 -23.96 -8.28 -1.65
CA PRO A 388 -22.77 -9.03 -2.00
C PRO A 388 -23.05 -10.46 -2.50
N GLY A 389 -24.29 -10.92 -2.47
CA GLY A 389 -24.68 -12.32 -2.69
C GLY A 389 -24.39 -13.21 -1.49
N ASP A 390 -24.40 -14.54 -1.71
CA ASP A 390 -24.11 -15.51 -0.67
C ASP A 390 -22.60 -15.62 -0.36
N PRO A 391 -22.23 -15.82 0.91
CA PRO A 391 -20.83 -16.07 1.28
C PRO A 391 -20.35 -17.42 0.73
N SER A 392 -19.06 -17.50 0.38
CA SER A 392 -18.46 -18.69 -0.19
C SER A 392 -17.47 -19.35 0.78
N ASP A 393 -17.97 -20.28 1.57
CA ASP A 393 -17.18 -21.00 2.60
C ASP A 393 -16.59 -22.34 2.09
N ILE A 394 -16.75 -22.66 0.80
CA ILE A 394 -16.18 -23.84 0.14
C ILE A 394 -14.80 -23.54 -0.43
N ASP A 395 -14.01 -24.59 -0.69
CA ASP A 395 -12.76 -24.40 -1.44
C ASP A 395 -13.09 -24.04 -2.89
N LEU A 396 -12.74 -22.80 -3.27
CA LEU A 396 -13.05 -22.23 -4.58
C LEU A 396 -12.07 -22.66 -5.67
N PHE A 397 -10.96 -23.35 -5.32
CA PHE A 397 -9.99 -23.87 -6.27
C PHE A 397 -10.14 -25.36 -6.58
N GLU A 398 -11.06 -26.06 -5.92
CA GLU A 398 -11.43 -27.41 -6.34
C GLU A 398 -12.01 -27.39 -7.76
N GLU A 399 -11.67 -28.40 -8.59
CA GLU A 399 -12.06 -28.47 -10.01
C GLU A 399 -13.58 -28.33 -10.21
N GLU A 400 -14.37 -28.83 -9.28
CA GLU A 400 -15.84 -28.77 -9.33
C GLU A 400 -16.39 -27.35 -9.12
N ASN A 401 -15.63 -26.47 -8.46
CA ASN A 401 -16.06 -25.15 -8.04
C ASN A 401 -15.49 -24.05 -8.91
N ILE A 402 -14.27 -24.22 -9.47
CA ILE A 402 -13.55 -23.19 -10.21
C ILE A 402 -14.34 -22.64 -11.43
N ASN A 403 -15.13 -23.51 -12.08
CA ASN A 403 -15.95 -23.12 -13.23
C ASN A 403 -17.26 -22.39 -12.84
N LYS A 404 -17.56 -22.29 -11.53
CA LYS A 404 -18.79 -21.68 -11.00
C LYS A 404 -18.54 -20.29 -10.41
N VAL A 405 -17.29 -19.89 -10.30
CA VAL A 405 -16.91 -18.63 -9.65
C VAL A 405 -16.49 -17.57 -10.66
N THR A 406 -16.77 -16.32 -10.33
CA THR A 406 -16.25 -15.18 -11.09
C THR A 406 -14.82 -14.88 -10.62
N MET A 407 -13.89 -14.82 -11.56
CA MET A 407 -12.50 -14.46 -11.27
C MET A 407 -12.28 -12.97 -11.51
N THR A 408 -11.32 -12.40 -10.80
CA THR A 408 -10.82 -11.06 -11.09
C THR A 408 -10.07 -11.02 -12.42
N VAL A 409 -9.89 -9.83 -12.98
CA VAL A 409 -9.03 -9.66 -14.16
C VAL A 409 -7.59 -10.10 -13.87
N GLY A 410 -6.92 -10.62 -14.90
CA GLY A 410 -5.60 -11.24 -14.77
C GLY A 410 -4.43 -10.40 -15.24
N LYS A 411 -4.66 -9.15 -15.68
CA LYS A 411 -3.62 -8.27 -16.22
C LYS A 411 -3.90 -6.81 -15.87
N LEU A 412 -2.83 -6.01 -15.75
CA LEU A 412 -2.95 -4.59 -15.43
C LEU A 412 -3.76 -3.82 -16.48
N ASN A 413 -3.56 -4.07 -17.78
CA ASN A 413 -4.34 -3.40 -18.83
C ASN A 413 -5.86 -3.67 -18.67
N GLU A 414 -6.26 -4.90 -18.37
CA GLU A 414 -7.66 -5.25 -18.14
C GLU A 414 -8.25 -4.52 -16.92
N ALA A 415 -7.45 -4.34 -15.87
CA ALA A 415 -7.85 -3.60 -14.68
C ALA A 415 -7.97 -2.08 -14.95
N LEU A 416 -7.07 -1.52 -15.76
CA LEU A 416 -7.14 -0.13 -16.17
C LEU A 416 -8.33 0.13 -17.12
N ASP A 417 -8.61 -0.78 -18.06
CA ASP A 417 -9.81 -0.73 -18.92
C ASP A 417 -11.09 -0.77 -18.06
N ALA A 418 -11.11 -1.62 -17.03
CA ALA A 418 -12.22 -1.68 -16.08
C ALA A 418 -12.35 -0.39 -15.26
N LEU A 419 -11.23 0.20 -14.83
CA LEU A 419 -11.21 1.47 -14.11
C LEU A 419 -11.72 2.63 -14.99
N GLU A 420 -11.34 2.64 -16.28
CA GLU A 420 -11.83 3.63 -17.23
C GLU A 420 -13.34 3.49 -17.47
N ALA A 421 -13.85 2.27 -17.51
CA ALA A 421 -15.28 1.99 -17.72
C ALA A 421 -16.12 2.20 -16.44
N ASP A 422 -15.57 1.93 -15.26
CA ASP A 422 -16.29 1.92 -13.98
C ASP A 422 -15.56 2.78 -12.93
N HIS A 423 -15.58 4.09 -13.09
CA HIS A 423 -14.96 5.03 -12.15
C HIS A 423 -15.94 6.03 -11.53
N ALA A 424 -17.23 5.97 -11.86
CA ALA A 424 -18.21 6.96 -11.41
C ALA A 424 -18.26 7.05 -9.87
N PHE A 425 -18.14 5.92 -9.17
CA PHE A 425 -18.12 5.87 -7.70
C PHE A 425 -16.94 6.63 -7.10
N LEU A 426 -15.79 6.70 -7.76
CA LEU A 426 -14.61 7.45 -7.32
C LEU A 426 -14.80 8.96 -7.40
N LEU A 427 -15.62 9.43 -8.36
CA LEU A 427 -15.86 10.85 -8.59
C LEU A 427 -16.87 11.46 -7.62
N GLU A 428 -17.60 10.64 -6.87
CA GLU A 428 -18.57 11.08 -5.89
C GLU A 428 -17.92 12.04 -4.86
N GLY A 429 -18.62 13.13 -4.51
CA GLY A 429 -18.09 14.15 -3.62
C GLY A 429 -16.85 14.88 -4.12
N GLY A 430 -16.46 14.69 -5.39
CA GLY A 430 -15.22 15.25 -5.95
C GLY A 430 -13.94 14.62 -5.36
N VAL A 431 -14.03 13.40 -4.81
CA VAL A 431 -12.88 12.74 -4.14
C VAL A 431 -11.77 12.50 -5.14
N PHE A 432 -12.02 11.72 -6.17
CA PHE A 432 -11.15 11.68 -7.34
C PHE A 432 -11.65 12.67 -8.41
N THR A 433 -10.78 13.03 -9.31
CA THR A 433 -11.14 13.82 -10.49
C THR A 433 -10.78 13.04 -11.76
N LYS A 434 -11.43 13.37 -12.88
CA LYS A 434 -11.11 12.75 -14.18
C LYS A 434 -9.64 12.97 -14.55
N ASP A 435 -9.10 14.15 -14.29
CA ASP A 435 -7.70 14.49 -14.50
C ASP A 435 -6.74 13.52 -13.81
N VAL A 436 -7.03 13.15 -12.56
CA VAL A 436 -6.22 12.16 -11.81
C VAL A 436 -6.26 10.80 -12.49
N LEU A 437 -7.45 10.32 -12.87
CA LEU A 437 -7.62 8.99 -13.47
C LEU A 437 -6.99 8.94 -14.86
N GLU A 438 -7.18 9.95 -15.68
CA GLU A 438 -6.60 10.06 -17.03
C GLU A 438 -5.06 10.08 -16.96
N ALA A 439 -4.48 10.90 -16.09
CA ALA A 439 -3.03 10.97 -15.89
C ALA A 439 -2.47 9.65 -15.38
N TYR A 440 -3.15 9.02 -14.43
CA TYR A 440 -2.74 7.75 -13.85
C TYR A 440 -2.77 6.61 -14.89
N ILE A 441 -3.90 6.45 -15.60
CA ILE A 441 -4.08 5.40 -16.60
C ILE A 441 -3.11 5.61 -17.77
N GLY A 442 -3.00 6.83 -18.29
CA GLY A 442 -2.09 7.16 -19.38
C GLY A 442 -0.62 6.83 -19.06
N TYR A 443 -0.15 7.23 -17.88
CA TYR A 443 1.20 6.90 -17.44
C TYR A 443 1.44 5.39 -17.36
N LYS A 444 0.48 4.63 -16.79
CA LYS A 444 0.59 3.18 -16.67
C LYS A 444 0.72 2.49 -18.02
N HIS A 445 -0.05 2.91 -19.01
CA HIS A 445 0.06 2.39 -20.37
C HIS A 445 1.40 2.73 -21.03
N GLU A 446 1.83 3.98 -20.95
CA GLU A 446 3.01 4.48 -21.64
C GLU A 446 4.31 4.00 -21.00
N VAL A 447 4.42 4.08 -19.67
CA VAL A 447 5.69 3.90 -18.95
C VAL A 447 5.87 2.48 -18.40
N GLU A 448 4.77 1.76 -18.11
CA GLU A 448 4.85 0.43 -17.51
C GLU A 448 4.44 -0.68 -18.49
N ILE A 449 3.18 -0.68 -18.96
CA ILE A 449 2.63 -1.78 -19.76
C ILE A 449 3.36 -1.91 -21.10
N GLY A 450 3.46 -0.81 -21.85
CA GLY A 450 4.11 -0.79 -23.15
C GLY A 450 5.55 -1.30 -23.07
N PRO A 451 6.43 -0.67 -22.30
CA PRO A 451 7.82 -1.10 -22.17
C PRO A 451 8.02 -2.54 -21.68
N VAL A 452 7.17 -3.01 -20.74
CA VAL A 452 7.29 -4.41 -20.24
C VAL A 452 6.84 -5.40 -21.31
N SER A 453 5.74 -5.14 -22.02
CA SER A 453 5.19 -6.05 -23.02
C SER A 453 6.04 -6.17 -24.28
N LEU A 454 6.82 -5.13 -24.61
CA LEU A 454 7.70 -5.12 -25.78
C LEU A 454 9.08 -5.78 -25.55
N ARG A 455 9.46 -5.99 -24.29
CA ARG A 455 10.75 -6.62 -23.99
C ARG A 455 10.62 -8.14 -23.98
N PRO A 456 11.48 -8.87 -24.77
CA PRO A 456 11.50 -10.31 -24.70
C PRO A 456 11.95 -10.78 -23.32
N HIS A 457 11.23 -11.75 -22.78
CA HIS A 457 11.58 -12.36 -21.49
C HIS A 457 12.62 -13.48 -21.70
N PRO A 458 13.63 -13.66 -20.82
CA PRO A 458 14.62 -14.74 -20.96
C PRO A 458 14.02 -16.15 -21.14
N TYR A 459 12.84 -16.40 -20.57
CA TYR A 459 12.13 -17.66 -20.71
C TYR A 459 11.60 -17.90 -22.14
N GLU A 460 11.33 -16.84 -22.91
CA GLU A 460 10.94 -16.96 -24.34
C GLU A 460 12.10 -17.48 -25.17
N PHE A 461 13.35 -17.13 -24.84
CA PHE A 461 14.53 -17.73 -25.51
C PHE A 461 14.63 -19.22 -25.22
N LEU A 462 14.29 -19.66 -23.98
CA LEU A 462 14.24 -21.10 -23.68
C LEU A 462 13.18 -21.82 -24.52
N LEU A 463 12.02 -21.21 -24.75
CA LEU A 463 10.90 -21.82 -25.46
C LEU A 463 11.07 -21.76 -27.00
N TYR A 464 11.60 -20.64 -27.54
CA TYR A 464 11.42 -20.30 -28.95
C TYR A 464 12.73 -20.08 -29.71
N TYR A 465 13.91 -20.11 -29.08
CA TYR A 465 15.17 -19.82 -29.78
C TYR A 465 15.46 -20.75 -30.94
N GLY A 466 14.99 -21.98 -30.92
CA GLY A 466 15.19 -23.00 -31.92
C GLY A 466 14.07 -23.15 -32.96
N VAL A 467 13.05 -22.28 -32.98
CA VAL A 467 11.95 -22.36 -33.96
C VAL A 467 12.29 -21.68 -35.26
#